data_9d84b311cb3705284c641cbbdfbaef9c
#
_entry.id   9d84b311cb3705284c641cbbdfbaef9c
#
_cell.length_a   1.000
_cell.length_b   1.000
_cell.length_c   1.000
_cell.angle_alpha   90.00
_cell.angle_beta   90.00
_cell.angle_gamma   90.00
#
_symmetry.space_group_name_H-M   'P 1'
#
loop_
_entity.id
_entity.type
_entity.pdbx_description
1 polymer ?
#
loop_
_entity_poly.entity_id
_entity_poly.type
_entity_poly.pdbx_seq_one_letter_code
_entity_poly.pdbx_strand_id
1 'polypeptide(L)'
;VFDHRLPVFNFGDNNGATCGTGLTRSVADVCAQATDYSHVVNGRFRGGWTTRHYGRPAEGVHAIQMELAQRTYLVAEAPPFGFSEEKAAALRPILKSILSETERFALERT
;
A
#
# COMPACT_ATOMS: atom_id res chain seq x y z
N VAL A 1 24.75 4.03 -6.95
CA VAL A 1 23.87 4.97 -7.65
C VAL A 1 22.52 5.00 -6.99
N PHE A 2 22.07 6.17 -6.77
CA PHE A 2 20.78 6.42 -6.19
C PHE A 2 19.67 6.15 -7.21
N ASP A 3 18.72 5.29 -6.86
CA ASP A 3 17.50 5.16 -7.65
C ASP A 3 16.47 6.13 -7.06
N HIS A 4 16.15 7.17 -7.80
CA HIS A 4 15.19 8.19 -7.36
C HIS A 4 13.76 7.86 -7.68
N ARG A 5 13.48 6.68 -8.26
CA ARG A 5 12.11 6.30 -8.57
C ARG A 5 11.35 6.01 -7.29
N LEU A 6 10.07 6.40 -7.30
CA LEU A 6 9.16 6.08 -6.22
C LEU A 6 9.03 4.57 -6.09
N PRO A 7 9.09 4.00 -4.88
CA PRO A 7 8.75 2.59 -4.69
C PRO A 7 7.37 2.26 -5.27
N VAL A 8 7.16 1.00 -5.65
CA VAL A 8 5.88 0.59 -6.23
C VAL A 8 4.75 0.72 -5.23
N PHE A 9 4.93 0.17 -4.03
CA PHE A 9 3.93 0.25 -2.96
C PHE A 9 4.37 1.23 -1.91
N ASN A 10 3.53 2.21 -1.61
CA ASN A 10 3.79 3.23 -0.60
C ASN A 10 2.68 3.19 0.42
N PHE A 11 2.98 2.70 1.62
CA PHE A 11 2.02 2.65 2.71
C PHE A 11 2.23 3.79 3.68
N GLY A 12 1.14 4.34 4.21
CA GLY A 12 1.20 5.38 5.22
C GLY A 12 0.21 5.10 6.34
N ASP A 13 0.68 5.04 7.57
CA ASP A 13 -0.13 4.94 8.78
C ASP A 13 0.14 6.09 9.74
N ASN A 14 0.62 7.19 9.19
CA ASN A 14 1.01 8.40 9.92
C ASN A 14 1.96 8.06 11.07
N ASN A 15 3.04 7.34 10.74
CA ASN A 15 4.05 6.90 11.71
C ASN A 15 3.46 6.08 12.87
N GLY A 16 2.47 5.26 12.58
CA GLY A 16 1.84 4.36 13.54
C GLY A 16 0.63 4.95 14.26
N ALA A 17 0.25 6.18 13.94
CA ALA A 17 -0.82 6.86 14.66
C ALA A 17 -2.23 6.45 14.20
N THR A 18 -2.39 6.00 12.95
CA THR A 18 -3.72 5.76 12.37
C THR A 18 -4.09 4.29 12.24
N CYS A 19 -3.16 3.39 12.51
CA CYS A 19 -3.33 1.97 12.27
C CYS A 19 -2.49 1.16 13.25
N GLY A 20 -2.99 0.03 13.70
CA GLY A 20 -2.21 -0.90 14.51
C GLY A 20 -1.03 -1.45 13.73
N THR A 21 0.11 -1.60 14.41
CA THR A 21 1.36 -2.06 13.77
C THR A 21 1.23 -3.45 13.16
N GLY A 22 0.35 -4.30 13.70
CA GLY A 22 0.09 -5.64 13.17
C GLY A 22 -0.43 -5.61 11.74
N LEU A 23 -1.35 -4.69 11.42
CA LEU A 23 -1.87 -4.56 10.06
C LEU A 23 -0.79 -4.04 9.11
N THR A 24 -0.10 -2.97 9.50
CA THR A 24 0.96 -2.39 8.68
C THR A 24 2.03 -3.43 8.36
N ARG A 25 2.43 -4.22 9.36
CA ARG A 25 3.42 -5.28 9.18
C ARG A 25 2.92 -6.36 8.23
N SER A 26 1.66 -6.77 8.38
CA SER A 26 1.06 -7.81 7.52
C SER A 26 1.06 -7.41 6.05
N VAL A 27 0.64 -6.18 5.73
CA VAL A 27 0.60 -5.73 4.33
C VAL A 27 2.02 -5.51 3.79
N ALA A 28 2.95 -5.02 4.61
CA ALA A 28 4.34 -4.87 4.20
C ALA A 28 4.97 -6.23 3.91
N ASP A 29 4.66 -7.25 4.69
CA ASP A 29 5.17 -8.61 4.48
C ASP A 29 4.67 -9.22 3.16
N VAL A 30 3.43 -8.95 2.77
CA VAL A 30 2.91 -9.35 1.47
C VAL A 30 3.80 -8.78 0.36
N CYS A 31 4.12 -7.49 0.45
CA CYS A 31 4.95 -6.83 -0.55
C CYS A 31 6.40 -7.33 -0.52
N ALA A 32 6.92 -7.64 0.66
CA ALA A 32 8.29 -8.16 0.79
C ALA A 32 8.45 -9.52 0.10
N GLN A 33 7.40 -10.32 0.04
CA GLN A 33 7.41 -11.61 -0.66
C GLN A 33 7.28 -11.44 -2.18
N ALA A 34 6.74 -10.34 -2.63
CA ALA A 34 6.61 -10.02 -4.05
C ALA A 34 7.87 -9.29 -4.52
N THR A 35 8.96 -10.05 -4.71
CA THR A 35 10.30 -9.51 -4.89
C THR A 35 10.52 -8.67 -6.15
N ASP A 36 9.58 -8.74 -7.11
CA ASP A 36 9.64 -7.91 -8.33
C ASP A 36 9.20 -6.47 -8.08
N TYR A 37 8.68 -6.18 -6.89
CA TYR A 37 8.15 -4.86 -6.55
C TYR A 37 8.81 -4.32 -5.29
N SER A 38 9.10 -3.03 -5.31
CA SER A 38 9.61 -2.33 -4.13
C SER A 38 8.47 -1.82 -3.26
N HIS A 39 8.73 -1.59 -1.98
CA HIS A 39 7.75 -1.02 -1.07
C HIS A 39 8.43 -0.18 0.02
N VAL A 40 7.66 0.70 0.62
CA VAL A 40 8.11 1.51 1.75
C VAL A 40 6.91 1.81 2.65
N VAL A 41 7.18 1.96 3.94
CA VAL A 41 6.18 2.37 4.93
C VAL A 41 6.58 3.74 5.46
N ASN A 42 5.65 4.69 5.42
CA ASN A 42 5.86 6.05 5.90
C ASN A 42 7.08 6.74 5.26
N GLY A 43 7.27 6.51 3.96
CA GLY A 43 8.28 7.20 3.20
C GLY A 43 7.76 8.58 2.78
N ARG A 44 7.63 8.79 1.47
CA ARG A 44 7.13 10.05 0.92
C ARG A 44 5.67 10.31 1.29
N PHE A 45 4.85 9.26 1.35
CA PHE A 45 3.43 9.36 1.68
C PHE A 45 3.18 8.72 3.04
N ARG A 46 2.87 9.54 4.03
CA ARG A 46 2.67 9.08 5.42
C ARG A 46 1.20 8.96 5.81
N GLY A 47 0.33 9.52 5.01
CA GLY A 47 -1.09 9.50 5.27
C GLY A 47 -1.70 10.88 5.09
N GLY A 48 -2.68 10.96 4.19
CA GLY A 48 -3.40 12.19 3.89
C GLY A 48 -4.51 12.46 4.90
N TRP A 49 -5.35 13.44 4.57
CA TRP A 49 -6.42 13.88 5.47
C TRP A 49 -7.34 12.74 5.89
N THR A 50 -7.79 11.92 4.94
CA THR A 50 -8.73 10.83 5.22
C THR A 50 -8.13 9.83 6.21
N THR A 51 -6.87 9.43 5.98
CA THR A 51 -6.17 8.50 6.85
C THR A 51 -6.06 9.04 8.26
N ARG A 52 -5.64 10.30 8.40
CA ARG A 52 -5.47 10.95 9.71
C ARG A 52 -6.80 11.21 10.40
N HIS A 53 -7.82 11.55 9.62
CA HIS A 53 -9.13 11.90 10.18
C HIS A 53 -9.86 10.68 10.74
N TYR A 54 -9.82 9.55 10.03
CA TYR A 54 -10.60 8.37 10.40
C TYR A 54 -9.82 7.33 11.21
N GLY A 55 -8.49 7.34 11.15
CA GLY A 55 -7.68 6.36 11.88
C GLY A 55 -7.67 6.61 13.37
N ARG A 56 -8.25 5.68 14.13
CA ARG A 56 -8.34 5.71 15.59
C ARG A 56 -8.14 4.30 16.13
N PRO A 57 -6.90 3.79 16.08
CA PRO A 57 -6.65 2.39 16.46
C PRO A 57 -7.04 2.06 17.90
N ALA A 58 -6.95 3.03 18.81
CA ALA A 58 -7.39 2.84 20.19
C ALA A 58 -8.90 2.57 20.29
N GLU A 59 -9.67 2.99 19.30
CA GLU A 59 -11.12 2.75 19.22
C GLU A 59 -11.46 1.61 18.27
N GLY A 60 -10.45 0.88 17.77
CA GLY A 60 -10.66 -0.22 16.85
C GLY A 60 -10.89 0.18 15.40
N VAL A 61 -10.63 1.44 15.06
CA VAL A 61 -10.76 1.93 13.68
C VAL A 61 -9.38 2.16 13.10
N HIS A 62 -9.00 1.37 12.11
CA HIS A 62 -7.68 1.44 11.50
C HIS A 62 -7.78 2.03 10.11
N ALA A 63 -6.86 2.95 9.79
CA ALA A 63 -6.76 3.53 8.47
C ALA A 63 -5.31 3.45 8.01
N ILE A 64 -5.11 2.86 6.84
CA ILE A 64 -3.80 2.77 6.20
C ILE A 64 -3.96 3.24 4.76
N GLN A 65 -3.07 4.10 4.33
CA GLN A 65 -3.05 4.62 2.97
C GLN A 65 -2.13 3.77 2.13
N MET A 66 -2.53 3.49 0.89
CA MET A 66 -1.67 2.82 -0.08
C MET A 66 -1.67 3.61 -1.38
N GLU A 67 -0.46 3.95 -1.81
CA GLU A 67 -0.24 4.61 -3.10
C GLU A 67 0.57 3.68 -3.99
N LEU A 68 0.17 3.58 -5.25
CA LEU A 68 0.88 2.78 -6.26
C LEU A 68 1.59 3.69 -7.25
N ALA A 69 2.83 3.35 -7.59
CA ALA A 69 3.52 4.01 -8.68
C ALA A 69 2.79 3.70 -10.00
N GLN A 70 2.56 4.73 -10.81
CA GLN A 70 1.82 4.59 -12.06
C GLN A 70 2.45 3.61 -13.06
N ARG A 71 3.78 3.50 -13.04
CA ARG A 71 4.49 2.57 -13.93
C ARG A 71 4.08 1.11 -13.72
N THR A 72 3.41 0.81 -12.60
CA THR A 72 2.99 -0.55 -12.26
C THR A 72 1.83 -1.04 -13.10
N TYR A 73 1.03 -0.13 -13.66
CA TYR A 73 -0.15 -0.48 -14.46
C TYR A 73 -0.29 0.31 -15.75
N LEU A 74 0.60 1.27 -16.01
CA LEU A 74 0.61 2.01 -17.27
C LEU A 74 1.65 1.45 -18.21
N VAL A 75 1.39 1.52 -19.51
CA VAL A 75 2.38 1.19 -20.54
C VAL A 75 3.60 2.08 -20.37
N ALA A 76 3.37 3.38 -20.14
CA ALA A 76 4.41 4.36 -19.87
C ALA A 76 3.82 5.52 -19.08
N GLU A 77 4.64 6.21 -18.30
CA GLU A 77 4.24 7.41 -17.56
C GLU A 77 4.34 8.65 -18.45
N ALA A 78 3.86 8.54 -19.66
CA ALA A 78 3.89 9.61 -20.67
C ALA A 78 2.63 9.50 -21.53
N PRO A 79 2.17 10.63 -22.10
CA PRO A 79 0.99 10.58 -22.97
C PRO A 79 1.14 9.50 -24.04
N PRO A 80 0.07 8.73 -24.32
CA PRO A 80 -1.32 8.90 -23.85
C PRO A 80 -1.66 8.23 -22.51
N PHE A 81 -0.69 7.84 -21.70
CA PHE A 81 -0.90 7.18 -20.39
C PHE A 81 -1.75 5.91 -20.50
N GLY A 82 -1.42 5.08 -21.49
CA GLY A 82 -2.20 3.87 -21.76
C GLY A 82 -2.13 2.86 -20.64
N PHE A 83 -3.27 2.26 -20.31
CA PHE A 83 -3.37 1.19 -19.33
C PHE A 83 -2.76 -0.10 -19.90
N SER A 84 -1.96 -0.80 -19.08
CA SER A 84 -1.39 -2.09 -19.45
C SER A 84 -2.12 -3.21 -18.73
N GLU A 85 -2.92 -3.97 -19.48
CA GLU A 85 -3.62 -5.12 -18.90
C GLU A 85 -2.65 -6.19 -18.42
N GLU A 86 -1.54 -6.39 -19.13
CA GLU A 86 -0.51 -7.34 -18.74
C GLU A 86 0.12 -6.98 -17.40
N LYS A 87 0.50 -5.71 -17.23
CA LYS A 87 1.07 -5.23 -15.97
C LYS A 87 0.03 -5.32 -14.84
N ALA A 88 -1.22 -4.96 -15.11
CA ALA A 88 -2.29 -5.01 -14.13
C ALA A 88 -2.57 -6.44 -13.69
N ALA A 89 -2.55 -7.39 -14.63
CA ALA A 89 -2.77 -8.81 -14.32
C ALA A 89 -1.70 -9.35 -13.37
N ALA A 90 -0.45 -8.92 -13.53
CA ALA A 90 0.64 -9.32 -12.64
C ALA A 90 0.50 -8.69 -11.24
N LEU A 91 -0.06 -7.48 -11.17
CA LEU A 91 -0.21 -6.73 -9.92
C LEU A 91 -1.40 -7.19 -9.08
N ARG A 92 -2.51 -7.57 -9.72
CA ARG A 92 -3.77 -7.90 -9.03
C ARG A 92 -3.66 -8.96 -7.93
N PRO A 93 -2.92 -10.06 -8.09
CA PRO A 93 -2.79 -11.04 -7.01
C PRO A 93 -2.18 -10.44 -5.73
N ILE A 94 -1.25 -9.52 -5.86
CA ILE A 94 -0.61 -8.86 -4.73
C ILE A 94 -1.61 -7.93 -4.05
N LEU A 95 -2.35 -7.13 -4.81
CA LEU A 95 -3.40 -6.27 -4.27
C LEU A 95 -4.46 -7.09 -3.54
N LYS A 96 -4.85 -8.23 -4.11
CA LYS A 96 -5.82 -9.12 -3.50
C LYS A 96 -5.31 -9.66 -2.16
N SER A 97 -4.03 -10.02 -2.09
CA SER A 97 -3.41 -10.49 -0.85
C SER A 97 -3.38 -9.39 0.22
N ILE A 98 -3.10 -8.16 -0.19
CA ILE A 98 -3.11 -7.00 0.73
C ILE A 98 -4.52 -6.80 1.30
N LEU A 99 -5.54 -6.86 0.45
CA LEU A 99 -6.93 -6.71 0.89
C LEU A 99 -7.35 -7.86 1.80
N SER A 100 -6.94 -9.09 1.49
CA SER A 100 -7.24 -10.26 2.31
C SER A 100 -6.62 -10.17 3.69
N GLU A 101 -5.37 -9.68 3.77
CA GLU A 101 -4.71 -9.49 5.07
C GLU A 101 -5.38 -8.37 5.87
N THR A 102 -5.84 -7.33 5.21
CA THR A 102 -6.57 -6.24 5.86
C THR A 102 -7.89 -6.75 6.45
N GLU A 103 -8.62 -7.53 5.69
CA GLU A 103 -9.87 -8.14 6.14
C GLU A 103 -9.63 -9.09 7.31
N ARG A 104 -8.62 -9.95 7.21
CA ARG A 104 -8.27 -10.89 8.28
C ARG A 104 -7.95 -10.15 9.58
N PHE A 105 -7.16 -9.09 9.48
CA PHE A 105 -6.82 -8.27 10.65
C PHE A 105 -8.09 -7.70 11.31
N ALA A 106 -9.01 -7.17 10.51
CA ALA A 106 -10.26 -6.60 11.02
C ALA A 106 -11.12 -7.66 11.71
N LEU A 107 -11.26 -8.85 11.11
CA LEU A 107 -12.09 -9.92 11.64
C LEU A 107 -11.53 -10.51 12.94
N GLU A 108 -10.21 -10.58 13.07
CA GLU A 108 -9.57 -11.12 14.26
C GLU A 108 -9.74 -10.21 15.49
N ARG A 109 -10.16 -8.96 15.29
CA ARG A 109 -10.28 -7.98 16.37
C ARG A 109 -11.73 -7.63 16.74
N THR A 110 -12.68 -8.31 16.15
CA THR A 110 -14.10 -8.10 16.48
C THR A 110 -14.60 -9.06 17.57
#